data_de952c15e8597590b1ea699d30b21dda
#
_entry.id   de952c15e8597590b1ea699d30b21dda
#
_cell.length_a   1.000
_cell.length_b   1.000
_cell.length_c   1.000
_cell.angle_alpha   90.00
_cell.angle_beta   90.00
_cell.angle_gamma   90.00
#
_symmetry.space_group_name_H-M   'P 1'
#
loop_
_entity.id
_entity.type
_entity.pdbx_description
1 polymer ?
#
loop_
_entity_poly.entity_id
_entity_poly.type
_entity_poly.pdbx_seq_one_letter_code
_entity_poly.pdbx_strand_id
1 'polypeptide(L)'
;MTKKIIKELNDNFRKSFLGGRVMITQKVQMLSTEAQRELFDCVKQFNDFTKENDPYGEHDFGSIKFQNDIYFWKIDYYDINFLYHSPDPSNTSIINRVLTIMHADKY
;
A
#
# COMPACT_ATOMS: atom_id res chain seq x y z
N MET A 1 5.22 -16.45 -12.52
CA MET A 1 6.53 -16.05 -11.97
C MET A 1 6.58 -14.59 -11.60
N THR A 2 6.32 -13.69 -12.56
CA THR A 2 6.34 -12.25 -12.32
C THR A 2 5.35 -11.80 -11.23
N LYS A 3 4.13 -12.32 -11.24
CA LYS A 3 3.14 -12.00 -10.20
C LYS A 3 3.60 -12.38 -8.81
N LYS A 4 4.27 -13.52 -8.67
CA LYS A 4 4.78 -13.96 -7.38
C LYS A 4 5.87 -13.01 -6.87
N ILE A 5 6.76 -12.56 -7.77
CA ILE A 5 7.81 -11.60 -7.40
C ILE A 5 7.20 -10.28 -6.97
N ILE A 6 6.23 -9.76 -7.71
CA ILE A 6 5.55 -8.51 -7.38
C ILE A 6 4.87 -8.62 -6.02
N LYS A 7 4.14 -9.72 -5.79
CA LYS A 7 3.47 -9.96 -4.51
C LYS A 7 4.46 -9.96 -3.35
N GLU A 8 5.58 -10.66 -3.48
CA GLU A 8 6.59 -10.73 -2.43
C GLU A 8 7.21 -9.37 -2.14
N LEU A 9 7.52 -8.59 -3.18
CA LEU A 9 8.06 -7.26 -3.02
C LEU A 9 7.06 -6.33 -2.33
N ASN A 10 5.78 -6.41 -2.71
CA ASN A 10 4.74 -5.60 -2.09
C ASN A 10 4.50 -6.01 -0.64
N ASP A 11 4.47 -7.31 -0.35
CA ASP A 11 4.30 -7.78 1.03
C ASP A 11 5.46 -7.33 1.91
N ASN A 12 6.69 -7.45 1.42
CA ASN A 12 7.87 -7.03 2.19
C ASN A 12 7.84 -5.53 2.47
N PHE A 13 7.47 -4.72 1.48
CA PHE A 13 7.36 -3.28 1.63
C PHE A 13 6.25 -2.92 2.62
N ARG A 14 5.05 -3.48 2.44
CA ARG A 14 3.91 -3.16 3.32
C ARG A 14 4.18 -3.55 4.76
N LYS A 15 4.79 -4.71 5.00
CA LYS A 15 5.02 -5.20 6.35
C LYS A 15 6.08 -4.41 7.11
N SER A 16 7.01 -3.78 6.40
CA SER A 16 8.14 -3.08 7.02
C SER A 16 8.11 -1.57 6.84
N PHE A 17 7.38 -1.06 5.84
CA PHE A 17 7.46 0.32 5.34
C PHE A 17 8.85 0.68 4.80
N LEU A 18 9.68 -0.34 4.53
CA LEU A 18 11.00 -0.15 3.91
C LEU A 18 10.97 -0.63 2.47
N GLY A 19 11.71 0.04 1.61
CA GLY A 19 11.78 -0.31 0.19
C GLY A 19 10.91 0.55 -0.70
N GLY A 20 10.39 1.66 -0.18
CA GLY A 20 9.57 2.59 -0.94
C GLY A 20 9.19 3.79 -0.10
N ARG A 21 8.24 4.57 -0.60
CA ARG A 21 7.74 5.76 0.07
C ARG A 21 6.34 5.48 0.63
N VAL A 22 6.09 5.93 1.87
CA VAL A 22 4.77 5.83 2.49
C VAL A 22 4.16 7.22 2.55
N MET A 23 2.95 7.37 2.00
CA MET A 23 2.20 8.62 1.96
C MET A 23 0.90 8.43 2.71
N ILE A 24 0.48 9.46 3.45
CA ILE A 24 -0.81 9.46 4.13
C ILE A 24 -1.58 10.70 3.73
N THR A 25 -2.89 10.54 3.50
CA THR A 25 -3.76 11.65 3.11
C THR A 25 -4.18 12.45 4.33
N GLN A 26 -4.83 13.60 4.09
CA GLN A 26 -5.13 14.56 5.13
C GLN A 26 -5.90 13.97 6.31
N LYS A 27 -6.96 13.20 6.07
CA LYS A 27 -7.73 12.63 7.18
C LYS A 27 -6.93 11.65 8.02
N VAL A 28 -6.00 10.93 7.41
CA VAL A 28 -5.10 10.07 8.17
C VAL A 28 -4.14 10.92 9.01
N GLN A 29 -3.63 12.01 8.44
CA GLN A 29 -2.75 12.93 9.19
C GLN A 29 -3.44 13.57 10.38
N MET A 30 -4.76 13.75 10.32
CA MET A 30 -5.56 14.35 11.38
C MET A 30 -5.82 13.40 12.55
N LEU A 31 -5.57 12.11 12.38
CA LEU A 31 -5.68 11.16 13.50
C LEU A 31 -4.59 11.46 14.53
N SER A 32 -4.85 11.09 15.80
CA SER A 32 -3.82 11.18 16.82
C SER A 32 -2.61 10.32 16.43
N THR A 33 -1.45 10.62 16.99
CA THR A 33 -0.24 9.82 16.75
C THR A 33 -0.47 8.35 17.10
N GLU A 34 -1.18 8.10 18.19
CA GLU A 34 -1.49 6.75 18.62
C GLU A 34 -2.42 6.03 17.64
N ALA A 35 -3.47 6.72 17.17
CA ALA A 35 -4.40 6.16 16.19
C ALA A 35 -3.70 5.90 14.85
N GLN A 36 -2.82 6.80 14.41
CA GLN A 36 -2.03 6.58 13.21
C GLN A 36 -1.18 5.32 13.34
N ARG A 37 -0.54 5.12 14.48
CA ARG A 37 0.29 3.93 14.72
C ARG A 37 -0.56 2.66 14.64
N GLU A 38 -1.73 2.67 15.23
CA GLU A 38 -2.63 1.52 15.18
C GLU A 38 -3.09 1.23 13.76
N LEU A 39 -3.42 2.28 12.99
CA LEU A 39 -3.81 2.11 11.59
C LEU A 39 -2.64 1.56 10.78
N PHE A 40 -1.43 2.05 10.98
CA PHE A 40 -0.24 1.54 10.30
C PHE A 40 -0.02 0.06 10.61
N ASP A 41 -0.24 -0.35 11.86
CA ASP A 41 -0.12 -1.76 12.24
C ASP A 41 -1.17 -2.61 11.50
N CYS A 42 -2.39 -2.10 11.36
CA CYS A 42 -3.42 -2.78 10.58
C CYS A 42 -3.00 -2.97 9.12
N VAL A 43 -2.37 -1.96 8.52
CA VAL A 43 -1.87 -2.06 7.15
C VAL A 43 -0.77 -3.12 7.06
N LYS A 44 0.19 -3.07 7.99
CA LYS A 44 1.31 -4.02 8.01
C LYS A 44 0.86 -5.47 8.18
N GLN A 45 -0.18 -5.68 8.97
CA GLN A 45 -0.70 -7.02 9.29
C GLN A 45 -1.80 -7.48 8.35
N PHE A 46 -2.19 -6.67 7.38
CA PHE A 46 -3.27 -7.00 6.46
C PHE A 46 -2.94 -8.28 5.69
N ASN A 47 -3.90 -9.20 5.65
CA ASN A 47 -3.75 -10.46 4.91
C ASN A 47 -5.06 -10.95 4.28
N ASP A 48 -6.09 -10.11 4.26
CA ASP A 48 -7.42 -10.49 3.74
C ASP A 48 -7.50 -10.26 2.24
N PHE A 49 -6.71 -11.03 1.49
CA PHE A 49 -6.67 -10.93 0.03
C PHE A 49 -7.64 -11.94 -0.58
N THR A 50 -8.54 -11.45 -1.42
CA THR A 50 -9.55 -12.24 -2.10
C THR A 50 -9.47 -11.96 -3.60
N LYS A 51 -10.23 -12.74 -4.40
CA LYS A 51 -10.29 -12.48 -5.84
C LYS A 51 -10.95 -11.14 -6.15
N GLU A 52 -11.82 -10.67 -5.27
CA GLU A 52 -12.54 -9.40 -5.45
C GLU A 52 -11.64 -8.20 -5.23
N ASN A 53 -10.80 -8.22 -4.19
CA ASN A 53 -9.95 -7.08 -3.86
C ASN A 53 -8.53 -7.20 -4.43
N ASP A 54 -8.14 -8.38 -4.88
CA ASP A 54 -6.79 -8.65 -5.38
C ASP A 54 -6.86 -9.57 -6.61
N PRO A 55 -7.54 -9.12 -7.69
CA PRO A 55 -7.79 -9.99 -8.85
C PRO A 55 -6.53 -10.46 -9.56
N TYR A 56 -5.45 -9.72 -9.45
CA TYR A 56 -4.18 -10.08 -10.12
C TYR A 56 -3.17 -10.74 -9.19
N GLY A 57 -3.51 -10.90 -7.91
CA GLY A 57 -2.62 -11.55 -6.96
C GLY A 57 -1.35 -10.80 -6.65
N GLU A 58 -1.35 -9.46 -6.76
CA GLU A 58 -0.17 -8.62 -6.54
C GLU A 58 -0.05 -8.12 -5.10
N HIS A 59 -1.11 -8.23 -4.30
CA HIS A 59 -1.16 -7.70 -2.94
C HIS A 59 -0.85 -6.19 -2.91
N ASP A 60 -1.54 -5.43 -3.75
CA ASP A 60 -1.30 -4.00 -3.91
C ASP A 60 -2.43 -3.11 -3.42
N PHE A 61 -3.46 -3.69 -2.78
CA PHE A 61 -4.61 -2.93 -2.32
C PHE A 61 -5.31 -3.67 -1.18
N GLY A 62 -5.84 -2.92 -0.21
CA GLY A 62 -6.67 -3.47 0.84
C GLY A 62 -7.57 -2.43 1.48
N SER A 63 -8.66 -2.90 2.07
CA SER A 63 -9.64 -2.10 2.80
C SER A 63 -9.60 -2.47 4.26
N ILE A 64 -9.58 -1.48 5.15
CA ILE A 64 -9.48 -1.67 6.59
C ILE A 64 -10.62 -0.91 7.26
N LYS A 65 -11.36 -1.59 8.15
CA LYS A 65 -12.31 -0.93 9.03
C LYS A 65 -11.58 -0.55 10.32
N PHE A 66 -11.53 0.75 10.62
CA PHE A 66 -10.79 1.26 11.76
C PHE A 66 -11.57 2.41 12.39
N GLN A 67 -11.89 2.32 13.69
CA GLN A 67 -12.62 3.35 14.43
C GLN A 67 -13.94 3.75 13.75
N ASN A 68 -14.71 2.75 13.28
CA ASN A 68 -16.00 2.93 12.62
C ASN A 68 -15.93 3.63 11.26
N ASP A 69 -14.73 3.74 10.70
CA ASP A 69 -14.51 4.30 9.36
C ASP A 69 -13.80 3.28 8.50
N ILE A 70 -13.85 3.53 7.19
CA ILE A 70 -13.15 2.68 6.21
C ILE A 70 -11.94 3.45 5.71
N TYR A 71 -10.80 2.77 5.71
CA TYR A 71 -9.56 3.27 5.15
C TYR A 71 -9.07 2.31 4.09
N PHE A 72 -8.39 2.83 3.08
CA PHE A 72 -7.76 2.03 2.04
C PHE A 72 -6.25 2.22 2.10
N TRP A 73 -5.53 1.19 1.71
CA TRP A 73 -4.13 1.31 1.37
C TRP A 73 -3.93 0.79 -0.03
N LYS A 74 -3.02 1.41 -0.77
CA LYS A 74 -2.67 0.97 -2.11
C LYS A 74 -1.19 1.16 -2.36
N ILE A 75 -0.62 0.31 -3.21
CA ILE A 75 0.77 0.42 -3.65
C ILE A 75 0.76 0.75 -5.13
N ASP A 76 1.36 1.88 -5.49
CA ASP A 76 1.55 2.30 -6.87
C ASP A 76 3.03 2.18 -7.24
N TYR A 77 3.29 2.04 -8.52
CA TYR A 77 4.63 1.86 -9.06
C TYR A 77 4.96 3.04 -9.96
N TYR A 78 6.06 3.73 -9.65
CA TYR A 78 6.51 4.87 -10.42
C TYR A 78 7.92 4.61 -10.95
N ASP A 79 8.33 5.36 -11.98
CA ASP A 79 9.70 5.30 -12.45
C ASP A 79 10.66 5.87 -11.39
N ILE A 80 11.97 5.79 -11.67
CA ILE A 80 12.99 6.19 -10.71
C ILE A 80 12.85 7.68 -10.34
N ASN A 81 12.24 8.49 -11.19
CA ASN A 81 12.05 9.93 -10.95
C ASN A 81 10.68 10.29 -10.40
N PHE A 82 9.81 9.31 -10.12
CA PHE A 82 8.43 9.50 -9.65
C PHE A 82 7.55 10.31 -10.61
N LEU A 83 7.86 10.30 -11.91
CA LEU A 83 7.11 11.07 -12.91
C LEU A 83 6.04 10.23 -13.62
N TYR A 84 6.30 8.97 -13.87
CA TYR A 84 5.42 8.08 -14.61
C TYR A 84 5.28 6.74 -13.91
N HIS A 85 4.15 6.06 -14.17
CA HIS A 85 3.98 4.69 -13.70
C HIS A 85 5.00 3.78 -14.37
N SER A 86 5.60 2.88 -13.59
CA SER A 86 6.57 1.93 -14.12
C SER A 86 5.84 0.78 -14.83
N PRO A 87 6.32 0.35 -16.00
CA PRO A 87 5.74 -0.80 -16.69
C PRO A 87 6.12 -2.14 -16.07
N ASP A 88 7.14 -2.19 -15.21
CA ASP A 88 7.64 -3.46 -14.65
C ASP A 88 7.84 -3.38 -13.14
N PRO A 89 6.77 -3.64 -12.35
CA PRO A 89 6.86 -3.60 -10.88
C PRO A 89 7.78 -4.66 -10.28
N SER A 90 8.23 -5.63 -11.05
CA SER A 90 9.14 -6.67 -10.56
C SER A 90 10.60 -6.23 -10.56
N ASN A 91 10.93 -5.14 -11.24
CA ASN A 91 12.30 -4.67 -11.36
C ASN A 91 12.56 -3.48 -10.42
N THR A 92 13.06 -3.78 -9.21
CA THR A 92 13.28 -2.77 -8.19
C THR A 92 14.37 -1.75 -8.54
N SER A 93 15.22 -2.04 -9.54
CA SER A 93 16.28 -1.11 -9.92
C SER A 93 15.78 0.08 -10.75
N ILE A 94 14.56 -0.02 -11.32
CA ILE A 94 14.01 1.03 -12.17
C ILE A 94 12.68 1.59 -11.69
N ILE A 95 12.17 1.13 -10.54
CA ILE A 95 10.88 1.59 -10.04
C ILE A 95 10.99 2.07 -8.60
N ASN A 96 10.06 2.93 -8.24
CA ASN A 96 9.78 3.30 -6.86
C ASN A 96 8.38 2.85 -6.50
N ARG A 97 8.25 2.18 -5.36
CA ARG A 97 6.96 1.82 -4.80
C ARG A 97 6.48 2.94 -3.88
N VAL A 98 5.21 3.27 -3.98
CA VAL A 98 4.57 4.25 -3.10
C VAL A 98 3.35 3.59 -2.47
N LEU A 99 3.35 3.49 -1.15
CA LEU A 99 2.20 3.02 -0.38
C LEU A 99 1.44 4.24 0.11
N THR A 100 0.17 4.36 -0.29
CA THR A 100 -0.70 5.44 0.16
C THR A 100 -1.77 4.88 1.08
N ILE A 101 -1.93 5.50 2.26
CA ILE A 101 -3.00 5.16 3.20
C ILE A 101 -3.96 6.34 3.21
N MET A 102 -5.25 6.06 2.99
CA MET A 102 -6.24 7.11 2.81
C MET A 102 -7.57 6.73 3.45
N HIS A 103 -8.33 7.74 3.87
CA HIS A 103 -9.72 7.54 4.23
C HIS A 103 -10.52 7.22 2.97
N ALA A 104 -11.60 6.44 3.11
CA ALA A 104 -12.39 5.98 1.96
C ALA A 104 -12.94 7.13 1.11
N ASP A 105 -13.15 8.31 1.68
CA ASP A 105 -13.66 9.46 0.93
C ASP A 105 -12.64 10.04 -0.05
N LYS A 106 -11.39 9.61 0.00
CA LYS A 106 -10.33 10.05 -0.92
C LYS A 106 -10.04 9.05 -2.02
N TYR A 107 -10.68 7.92 -1.99
CA TYR A 107 -10.43 6.87 -2.99
C TYR A 107 -11.04 7.18 -4.38
#